data_fa4e6265fbfd56eee4b945fa612c7978
#
_entry.id   fa4e6265fbfd56eee4b945fa612c7978
#
_cell.length_a   1.000
_cell.length_b   1.000
_cell.length_c   1.000
_cell.angle_alpha   90.00
_cell.angle_beta   90.00
_cell.angle_gamma   90.00
#
_symmetry.space_group_name_H-M   'P 1'
#
loop_
_entity.id
_entity.type
_entity.pdbx_description
1 polymer ?
#
loop_
_entity_poly.entity_id
_entity_poly.type
_entity_poly.pdbx_seq_one_letter_code
_entity_poly.pdbx_strand_id
1 'polypeptide(L)'
;MILAAGFGTRLFPLTIDRTKPAIPFLGKPLVGYVAEYVAKYGFTEVVVNLHHQPDSVIEALGDGSNFGVRIDYALEEPNILGTAGALDNAKHLLQDEPFLIVNGKIITDINIGALVEAHRLSGALATMVLKPNVKREKFTIVNTKDGCVTGFGPHAKPFTEEEIRDTTGSLESPLMFTGIHILDPRVFEYIPPGIFSDIVTDIYRPALTNGEKIAAHVADGNWFELSTIPRYLDISLAMMNDRDVWLGENCSISPASSVRDSVIWDDVVVADDVNLYRTIIADGVRIEAGEHYENAAIVRADMVRNCTEIPEKALKGYIQGENYIVPLN
;
A
#
# COMPACT_ATOMS: atom_id res chain seq x y z
N MET A 1 -14.70 2.16 0.50
CA MET A 1 -14.12 1.16 -0.42
C MET A 1 -12.61 1.10 -0.23
N ILE A 2 -12.01 -0.09 -0.28
CA ILE A 2 -10.56 -0.30 -0.24
C ILE A 2 -10.08 -0.70 -1.64
N LEU A 3 -9.10 0.03 -2.20
CA LEU A 3 -8.55 -0.26 -3.53
C LEU A 3 -7.44 -1.31 -3.45
N ALA A 4 -7.70 -2.52 -3.97
CA ALA A 4 -6.83 -3.68 -3.82
C ALA A 4 -6.49 -4.43 -5.13
N ALA A 5 -6.97 -3.99 -6.31
CA ALA A 5 -6.84 -4.70 -7.59
C ALA A 5 -5.44 -4.66 -8.25
N GLY A 6 -4.48 -3.93 -7.69
CA GLY A 6 -3.19 -3.67 -8.34
C GLY A 6 -2.24 -4.88 -8.36
N PHE A 7 -1.46 -5.03 -9.43
CA PHE A 7 -0.51 -6.14 -9.68
C PHE A 7 0.64 -6.29 -8.66
N GLY A 8 1.02 -5.25 -7.92
CA GLY A 8 2.08 -5.32 -6.92
C GLY A 8 3.50 -5.59 -7.43
N THR A 9 3.77 -5.44 -8.73
CA THR A 9 4.99 -5.84 -9.45
C THR A 9 6.33 -5.42 -8.81
N ARG A 10 6.37 -4.30 -8.08
CA ARG A 10 7.58 -3.81 -7.40
C ARG A 10 7.92 -4.55 -6.10
N LEU A 11 7.02 -5.42 -5.64
CA LEU A 11 7.23 -6.31 -4.49
C LEU A 11 7.52 -7.76 -4.90
N PHE A 12 7.59 -8.06 -6.20
CA PHE A 12 8.06 -9.35 -6.68
C PHE A 12 9.50 -9.60 -6.16
N PRO A 13 9.81 -10.79 -5.62
CA PRO A 13 9.05 -12.05 -5.67
C PRO A 13 8.06 -12.28 -4.50
N LEU A 14 7.96 -11.38 -3.55
CA LEU A 14 7.03 -11.53 -2.42
C LEU A 14 5.54 -11.56 -2.84
N THR A 15 5.26 -11.18 -4.09
CA THR A 15 3.93 -11.17 -4.70
C THR A 15 3.74 -12.23 -5.79
N ILE A 16 4.47 -13.34 -5.71
CA ILE A 16 4.42 -14.37 -6.76
C ILE A 16 3.15 -15.23 -6.68
N ASP A 17 2.71 -15.55 -5.48
CA ASP A 17 1.53 -16.38 -5.17
C ASP A 17 0.35 -15.57 -4.59
N ARG A 18 0.54 -14.31 -4.35
CA ARG A 18 -0.46 -13.41 -3.75
C ARG A 18 -0.28 -11.98 -4.20
N THR A 19 -1.34 -11.18 -4.13
CA THR A 19 -1.24 -9.75 -4.43
C THR A 19 -0.62 -8.98 -3.27
N LYS A 20 -0.15 -7.75 -3.54
CA LYS A 20 0.40 -6.88 -2.51
C LYS A 20 -0.54 -6.66 -1.31
N PRO A 21 -1.86 -6.44 -1.46
CA PRO A 21 -2.78 -6.32 -0.33
C PRO A 21 -2.79 -7.56 0.58
N ALA A 22 -2.54 -8.76 0.04
CA ALA A 22 -2.52 -10.01 0.79
C ALA A 22 -1.15 -10.38 1.39
N ILE A 23 -0.09 -9.60 1.14
CA ILE A 23 1.23 -9.87 1.74
C ILE A 23 1.13 -9.82 3.27
N PRO A 24 1.71 -10.79 3.99
CA PRO A 24 1.87 -10.71 5.44
C PRO A 24 2.66 -9.46 5.82
N PHE A 25 2.16 -8.73 6.79
CA PHE A 25 2.84 -7.60 7.40
C PHE A 25 2.67 -7.69 8.91
N LEU A 26 3.74 -8.04 9.62
CA LEU A 26 3.76 -8.19 11.09
C LEU A 26 2.52 -8.96 11.61
N GLY A 27 2.29 -10.17 11.06
CA GLY A 27 1.27 -11.12 11.50
C GLY A 27 -0.14 -10.92 10.95
N LYS A 28 -0.36 -9.97 10.02
CA LYS A 28 -1.65 -9.76 9.36
C LYS A 28 -1.46 -9.49 7.87
N PRO A 29 -2.44 -9.77 7.00
CA PRO A 29 -2.40 -9.26 5.63
C PRO A 29 -2.40 -7.73 5.62
N LEU A 30 -1.62 -7.12 4.73
CA LEU A 30 -1.50 -5.66 4.65
C LEU A 30 -2.87 -4.96 4.53
N VAL A 31 -3.78 -5.51 3.73
CA VAL A 31 -5.14 -4.98 3.57
C VAL A 31 -5.99 -5.12 4.84
N GLY A 32 -5.65 -6.06 5.72
CA GLY A 32 -6.30 -6.23 7.03
C GLY A 32 -6.08 -5.02 7.95
N TYR A 33 -4.89 -4.41 7.90
CA TYR A 33 -4.64 -3.15 8.61
C TYR A 33 -5.55 -2.02 8.11
N VAL A 34 -5.83 -1.97 6.82
CA VAL A 34 -6.73 -0.97 6.25
C VAL A 34 -8.18 -1.24 6.67
N ALA A 35 -8.60 -2.51 6.69
CA ALA A 35 -9.93 -2.90 7.14
C ALA A 35 -10.15 -2.54 8.62
N GLU A 36 -9.23 -2.91 9.52
CA GLU A 36 -9.29 -2.52 10.94
C GLU A 36 -9.26 -0.99 11.12
N TYR A 37 -8.44 -0.30 10.33
CA TYR A 37 -8.35 1.15 10.39
C TYR A 37 -9.68 1.82 10.07
N VAL A 38 -10.38 1.42 9.01
CA VAL A 38 -11.68 2.01 8.66
C VAL A 38 -12.77 1.58 9.64
N ALA A 39 -12.73 0.32 10.14
CA ALA A 39 -13.64 -0.17 11.18
C ALA A 39 -13.60 0.66 12.46
N LYS A 40 -12.41 1.07 12.90
CA LYS A 40 -12.19 1.93 14.08
C LYS A 40 -12.99 3.24 14.03
N TYR A 41 -13.29 3.74 12.83
CA TYR A 41 -14.05 4.97 12.62
C TYR A 41 -15.50 4.72 12.20
N GLY A 42 -16.00 3.50 12.35
CA GLY A 42 -17.40 3.14 12.12
C GLY A 42 -17.75 2.79 10.67
N PHE A 43 -16.75 2.67 9.76
CA PHE A 43 -16.98 2.16 8.41
C PHE A 43 -16.96 0.64 8.45
N THR A 44 -18.12 0.03 8.70
CA THR A 44 -18.27 -1.42 8.88
C THR A 44 -18.73 -2.15 7.64
N GLU A 45 -19.26 -1.46 6.65
CA GLU A 45 -19.58 -2.02 5.33
C GLU A 45 -18.51 -1.57 4.33
N VAL A 46 -17.76 -2.53 3.80
CA VAL A 46 -16.57 -2.26 3.01
C VAL A 46 -16.62 -3.00 1.68
N VAL A 47 -16.43 -2.26 0.60
CA VAL A 47 -16.21 -2.84 -0.74
C VAL A 47 -14.71 -2.95 -1.00
N VAL A 48 -14.26 -4.12 -1.46
CA VAL A 48 -12.86 -4.35 -1.86
C VAL A 48 -12.83 -4.74 -3.34
N ASN A 49 -12.19 -3.91 -4.19
CA ASN A 49 -12.04 -4.26 -5.60
C ASN A 49 -10.86 -5.20 -5.82
N LEU A 50 -11.06 -6.16 -6.70
CA LEU A 50 -10.11 -7.23 -7.00
C LEU A 50 -9.92 -7.35 -8.51
N HIS A 51 -8.73 -7.80 -8.96
CA HIS A 51 -8.46 -8.16 -10.34
C HIS A 51 -7.42 -9.28 -10.42
N HIS A 52 -6.14 -8.98 -10.16
CA HIS A 52 -5.05 -9.94 -10.21
C HIS A 52 -5.06 -10.82 -8.97
N GLN A 53 -4.99 -12.16 -9.14
CA GLN A 53 -4.99 -13.16 -8.04
C GLN A 53 -6.05 -12.84 -6.94
N PRO A 54 -7.33 -12.69 -7.29
CA PRO A 54 -8.37 -12.25 -6.35
C PRO A 54 -8.49 -13.15 -5.12
N ASP A 55 -8.30 -14.45 -5.30
CA ASP A 55 -8.43 -15.45 -4.23
C ASP A 55 -7.49 -15.16 -3.06
N SER A 56 -6.27 -14.66 -3.34
CA SER A 56 -5.31 -14.32 -2.29
C SER A 56 -5.82 -13.26 -1.31
N VAL A 57 -6.61 -12.30 -1.79
CA VAL A 57 -7.22 -11.25 -0.94
C VAL A 57 -8.47 -11.79 -0.24
N ILE A 58 -9.27 -12.61 -0.95
CA ILE A 58 -10.47 -13.24 -0.39
C ILE A 58 -10.09 -14.19 0.75
N GLU A 59 -9.06 -15.02 0.56
CA GLU A 59 -8.55 -15.90 1.62
C GLU A 59 -7.99 -15.11 2.82
N ALA A 60 -7.29 -14.01 2.55
CA ALA A 60 -6.69 -13.19 3.60
C ALA A 60 -7.71 -12.40 4.45
N LEU A 61 -8.82 -11.98 3.86
CA LEU A 61 -9.83 -11.16 4.55
C LEU A 61 -11.10 -11.92 4.93
N GLY A 62 -11.44 -13.01 4.23
CA GLY A 62 -12.69 -13.74 4.41
C GLY A 62 -13.91 -12.84 4.19
N ASP A 63 -14.86 -12.91 5.09
CA ASP A 63 -16.02 -12.01 5.11
C ASP A 63 -15.77 -10.66 5.80
N GLY A 64 -14.55 -10.45 6.32
CA GLY A 64 -14.13 -9.24 7.00
C GLY A 64 -14.38 -9.23 8.52
N SER A 65 -15.09 -10.21 9.06
CA SER A 65 -15.48 -10.25 10.47
C SER A 65 -14.28 -10.21 11.43
N ASN A 66 -13.17 -10.85 11.06
CA ASN A 66 -11.91 -10.82 11.82
C ASN A 66 -11.29 -9.42 11.91
N PHE A 67 -11.67 -8.50 11.04
CA PHE A 67 -11.18 -7.12 10.98
C PHE A 67 -12.23 -6.07 11.38
N GLY A 68 -13.39 -6.53 11.89
CA GLY A 68 -14.46 -5.66 12.35
C GLY A 68 -15.30 -5.01 11.24
N VAL A 69 -15.30 -5.58 10.04
CA VAL A 69 -16.05 -5.12 8.87
C VAL A 69 -16.83 -6.29 8.24
N ARG A 70 -17.81 -5.96 7.40
CA ARG A 70 -18.43 -6.85 6.42
C ARG A 70 -17.93 -6.46 5.03
N ILE A 71 -17.46 -7.42 4.26
CA ILE A 71 -16.84 -7.15 2.97
C ILE A 71 -17.73 -7.64 1.82
N ASP A 72 -17.95 -6.75 0.86
CA ASP A 72 -18.46 -7.06 -0.47
C ASP A 72 -17.31 -6.95 -1.48
N TYR A 73 -17.05 -7.99 -2.26
CA TYR A 73 -15.97 -8.00 -3.26
C TYR A 73 -16.48 -7.57 -4.63
N ALA A 74 -15.78 -6.60 -5.24
CA ALA A 74 -16.05 -6.13 -6.60
C ALA A 74 -14.94 -6.59 -7.55
N LEU A 75 -15.19 -7.68 -8.29
CA LEU A 75 -14.22 -8.22 -9.24
C LEU A 75 -14.21 -7.41 -10.55
N GLU A 76 -13.01 -7.04 -11.00
CA GLU A 76 -12.78 -6.34 -12.27
C GLU A 76 -12.38 -7.36 -13.35
N GLU A 77 -13.23 -7.56 -14.35
CA GLU A 77 -13.00 -8.50 -15.44
C GLU A 77 -13.42 -7.91 -16.79
N PRO A 78 -12.73 -8.25 -17.90
CA PRO A 78 -11.49 -9.02 -17.98
C PRO A 78 -10.23 -8.19 -17.68
N ASN A 79 -10.35 -6.87 -17.53
CA ASN A 79 -9.22 -5.96 -17.38
C ASN A 79 -9.33 -5.15 -16.10
N ILE A 80 -8.18 -4.75 -15.57
CA ILE A 80 -8.13 -3.77 -14.47
C ILE A 80 -8.74 -2.44 -14.93
N LEU A 81 -9.57 -1.82 -14.08
CA LEU A 81 -10.34 -0.63 -14.43
C LEU A 81 -9.71 0.69 -13.92
N GLY A 82 -8.61 0.62 -13.19
CA GLY A 82 -7.98 1.80 -12.59
C GLY A 82 -8.73 2.29 -11.35
N THR A 83 -8.34 3.47 -10.86
CA THR A 83 -8.85 3.96 -9.57
C THR A 83 -10.28 4.54 -9.65
N ALA A 84 -10.70 5.08 -10.77
CA ALA A 84 -12.05 5.59 -10.97
C ALA A 84 -12.98 4.54 -11.61
N GLY A 85 -12.51 3.78 -12.61
CA GLY A 85 -13.31 2.70 -13.19
C GLY A 85 -13.68 1.61 -12.17
N ALA A 86 -12.82 1.38 -11.16
CA ALA A 86 -13.14 0.53 -10.02
C ALA A 86 -14.39 1.02 -9.24
N LEU A 87 -14.56 2.34 -9.13
CA LEU A 87 -15.74 2.92 -8.48
C LEU A 87 -17.00 2.69 -9.33
N ASP A 88 -16.91 2.87 -10.65
CA ASP A 88 -18.01 2.58 -11.56
C ASP A 88 -18.44 1.10 -11.48
N ASN A 89 -17.48 0.18 -11.45
CA ASN A 89 -17.76 -1.26 -11.28
C ASN A 89 -18.50 -1.57 -9.96
N ALA A 90 -18.22 -0.82 -8.89
CA ALA A 90 -18.87 -0.95 -7.59
C ALA A 90 -20.00 0.06 -7.35
N LYS A 91 -20.42 0.83 -8.34
CA LYS A 91 -21.36 1.95 -8.21
C LYS A 91 -22.62 1.59 -7.46
N HIS A 92 -23.20 0.43 -7.72
CA HIS A 92 -24.44 -0.04 -7.08
C HIS A 92 -24.33 -0.20 -5.55
N LEU A 93 -23.10 -0.24 -4.99
CA LEU A 93 -22.81 -0.32 -3.56
C LEU A 93 -22.39 1.04 -2.97
N LEU A 94 -22.14 2.07 -3.80
CA LEU A 94 -21.49 3.31 -3.38
C LEU A 94 -22.32 4.58 -3.67
N GLN A 95 -23.39 4.49 -4.46
CA GLN A 95 -24.04 5.69 -5.04
C GLN A 95 -25.03 6.41 -4.13
N ASP A 96 -25.40 5.83 -2.99
CA ASP A 96 -26.52 6.34 -2.19
C ASP A 96 -26.10 7.41 -1.17
N GLU A 97 -24.83 7.43 -0.76
CA GLU A 97 -24.31 8.37 0.23
C GLU A 97 -22.82 8.66 0.01
N PRO A 98 -22.24 9.73 0.61
CA PRO A 98 -20.81 9.96 0.56
C PRO A 98 -20.03 8.78 1.12
N PHE A 99 -18.96 8.38 0.43
CA PHE A 99 -18.21 7.19 0.74
C PHE A 99 -16.68 7.45 0.83
N LEU A 100 -16.03 6.70 1.71
CA LEU A 100 -14.59 6.75 1.92
C LEU A 100 -13.88 5.79 0.95
N ILE A 101 -12.79 6.27 0.35
CA ILE A 101 -11.84 5.46 -0.41
C ILE A 101 -10.51 5.44 0.31
N VAL A 102 -9.91 4.25 0.41
CA VAL A 102 -8.58 4.06 0.99
C VAL A 102 -7.78 3.09 0.12
N ASN A 103 -6.55 3.44 -0.21
CA ASN A 103 -5.65 2.51 -0.89
C ASN A 103 -5.30 1.31 0.02
N GLY A 104 -5.49 0.08 -0.44
CA GLY A 104 -5.21 -1.17 0.28
C GLY A 104 -3.72 -1.51 0.49
N LYS A 105 -2.84 -0.52 0.37
CA LYS A 105 -1.37 -0.66 0.44
C LYS A 105 -0.73 0.29 1.46
N ILE A 106 -1.54 0.91 2.32
CA ILE A 106 -1.07 1.89 3.30
C ILE A 106 -1.28 1.40 4.73
N ILE A 107 -0.43 1.90 5.60
CA ILE A 107 -0.60 1.81 7.06
C ILE A 107 -0.62 3.23 7.58
N THR A 108 -1.61 3.56 8.40
CA THR A 108 -1.81 4.94 8.84
C THR A 108 -2.60 5.01 10.15
N ASP A 109 -2.39 6.06 10.90
CA ASP A 109 -3.17 6.44 12.08
C ASP A 109 -3.87 7.80 11.91
N ILE A 110 -3.94 8.33 10.69
CA ILE A 110 -4.64 9.60 10.36
C ILE A 110 -6.07 9.55 10.88
N ASN A 111 -6.53 10.64 11.51
CA ASN A 111 -7.90 10.73 12.03
C ASN A 111 -8.91 11.00 10.91
N ILE A 112 -9.57 9.94 10.40
CA ILE A 112 -10.61 10.08 9.37
C ILE A 112 -11.95 10.56 9.90
N GLY A 113 -12.18 10.58 11.22
CA GLY A 113 -13.35 11.22 11.80
C GLY A 113 -13.38 12.73 11.51
N ALA A 114 -12.23 13.40 11.64
CA ALA A 114 -12.08 14.80 11.26
C ALA A 114 -12.29 15.03 9.75
N LEU A 115 -11.86 14.08 8.91
CA LEU A 115 -12.06 14.11 7.47
C LEU A 115 -13.55 14.04 7.10
N VAL A 116 -14.32 13.14 7.73
CA VAL A 116 -15.78 13.01 7.53
C VAL A 116 -16.48 14.30 7.82
N GLU A 117 -16.20 14.93 8.95
CA GLU A 117 -16.80 16.19 9.34
C GLU A 117 -16.41 17.34 8.38
N ALA A 118 -15.13 17.41 8.00
CA ALA A 118 -14.64 18.39 7.02
C ALA A 118 -15.34 18.22 5.66
N HIS A 119 -15.54 17.00 5.19
CA HIS A 119 -16.25 16.72 3.95
C HIS A 119 -17.71 17.18 4.02
N ARG A 120 -18.42 16.78 5.08
CA ARG A 120 -19.84 17.14 5.31
C ARG A 120 -20.06 18.63 5.29
N LEU A 121 -19.15 19.41 5.89
CA LEU A 121 -19.25 20.88 5.94
C LEU A 121 -18.83 21.56 4.64
N SER A 122 -18.04 20.90 3.82
CA SER A 122 -17.45 21.51 2.63
C SER A 122 -18.41 21.65 1.45
N GLY A 123 -19.38 20.72 1.31
CA GLY A 123 -20.23 20.57 0.12
C GLY A 123 -19.43 20.21 -1.15
N ALA A 124 -18.18 19.75 -1.00
CA ALA A 124 -17.28 19.44 -2.09
C ALA A 124 -17.65 18.11 -2.79
N LEU A 125 -17.29 17.99 -4.08
CA LEU A 125 -17.38 16.73 -4.81
C LEU A 125 -16.46 15.67 -4.20
N ALA A 126 -15.30 16.09 -3.69
CA ALA A 126 -14.36 15.24 -3.00
C ALA A 126 -13.62 16.00 -1.90
N THR A 127 -13.17 15.28 -0.86
CA THR A 127 -12.19 15.79 0.11
C THR A 127 -10.99 14.88 0.15
N MET A 128 -9.85 15.38 -0.30
CA MET A 128 -8.59 14.64 -0.38
C MET A 128 -7.80 14.80 0.92
N VAL A 129 -7.27 13.70 1.46
CA VAL A 129 -6.31 13.74 2.55
C VAL A 129 -4.90 13.95 1.99
N LEU A 130 -4.28 15.03 2.39
CA LEU A 130 -2.94 15.44 1.95
C LEU A 130 -1.96 15.40 3.12
N LYS A 131 -0.69 15.14 2.80
CA LYS A 131 0.42 15.26 3.75
C LYS A 131 1.59 16.02 3.13
N PRO A 132 2.39 16.74 3.95
CA PRO A 132 3.66 17.26 3.51
C PRO A 132 4.60 16.13 3.06
N ASN A 133 5.11 16.22 1.85
CA ASN A 133 6.11 15.29 1.31
C ASN A 133 7.52 15.76 1.71
N VAL A 134 7.83 15.61 2.99
CA VAL A 134 9.10 16.12 3.60
C VAL A 134 10.33 15.50 2.93
N LYS A 135 10.27 14.24 2.55
CA LYS A 135 11.37 13.51 1.88
C LYS A 135 11.41 13.75 0.38
N ARG A 136 10.48 14.54 -0.17
CA ARG A 136 10.31 14.77 -1.61
C ARG A 136 10.34 13.48 -2.43
N GLU A 137 9.70 12.46 -1.93
CA GLU A 137 9.51 11.20 -2.66
C GLU A 137 8.72 11.46 -3.94
N LYS A 138 8.81 10.57 -4.91
CA LYS A 138 8.20 10.70 -6.24
C LYS A 138 6.67 10.58 -6.20
N PHE A 139 6.01 11.51 -5.52
CA PHE A 139 4.55 11.69 -5.54
C PHE A 139 4.17 12.93 -6.34
N THR A 140 2.97 12.89 -6.93
CA THR A 140 2.38 14.07 -7.61
C THR A 140 2.14 15.17 -6.58
N ILE A 141 2.59 16.38 -6.89
CA ILE A 141 2.34 17.55 -6.06
C ILE A 141 0.86 17.95 -6.18
N VAL A 142 0.22 18.21 -5.05
CA VAL A 142 -1.13 18.74 -5.00
C VAL A 142 -1.07 20.21 -4.59
N ASN A 143 -1.50 21.09 -5.49
CA ASN A 143 -1.57 22.53 -5.23
C ASN A 143 -2.88 22.86 -4.51
N THR A 144 -2.80 23.68 -3.47
CA THR A 144 -3.97 24.06 -2.68
C THR A 144 -4.00 25.58 -2.44
N LYS A 145 -5.22 26.10 -2.27
CA LYS A 145 -5.46 27.47 -1.84
C LYS A 145 -6.78 27.51 -1.05
N ASP A 146 -6.77 28.20 0.07
CA ASP A 146 -7.96 28.40 0.93
C ASP A 146 -8.70 27.09 1.27
N GLY A 147 -7.95 26.01 1.60
CA GLY A 147 -8.49 24.71 1.94
C GLY A 147 -9.07 23.92 0.76
N CYS A 148 -8.83 24.35 -0.48
CA CYS A 148 -9.27 23.66 -1.69
C CYS A 148 -8.08 23.26 -2.55
N VAL A 149 -8.21 22.14 -3.27
CA VAL A 149 -7.29 21.75 -4.34
C VAL A 149 -7.49 22.67 -5.52
N THR A 150 -6.39 23.22 -6.04
CA THR A 150 -6.40 24.11 -7.22
C THR A 150 -5.78 23.46 -8.44
N GLY A 151 -5.12 22.30 -8.25
CA GLY A 151 -4.53 21.55 -9.35
C GLY A 151 -3.50 20.52 -8.89
N PHE A 152 -2.97 19.81 -9.87
CA PHE A 152 -1.97 18.75 -9.69
C PHE A 152 -0.73 19.10 -10.49
N GLY A 153 0.39 19.23 -9.81
CA GLY A 153 1.70 19.52 -10.40
C GLY A 153 2.42 18.28 -10.94
N PRO A 154 3.70 18.42 -11.30
CA PRO A 154 4.57 17.30 -11.62
C PRO A 154 4.84 16.45 -10.36
N HIS A 155 5.58 15.35 -10.54
CA HIS A 155 6.12 14.62 -9.39
C HIS A 155 7.13 15.49 -8.63
N ALA A 156 7.13 15.39 -7.30
CA ALA A 156 8.14 16.00 -6.47
C ALA A 156 9.54 15.51 -6.90
N LYS A 157 10.51 16.41 -6.86
CA LYS A 157 11.92 16.10 -7.12
C LYS A 157 12.69 16.11 -5.80
N PRO A 158 13.71 15.27 -5.64
CA PRO A 158 14.62 15.35 -4.51
C PRO A 158 15.19 16.77 -4.34
N PHE A 159 15.58 17.12 -3.12
CA PHE A 159 16.30 18.37 -2.87
C PHE A 159 17.60 18.37 -3.66
N THR A 160 17.93 19.52 -4.24
CA THR A 160 19.27 19.77 -4.79
C THR A 160 20.27 19.98 -3.67
N GLU A 161 21.56 19.79 -3.95
CA GLU A 161 22.62 20.08 -2.95
C GLU A 161 22.60 21.53 -2.47
N GLU A 162 22.16 22.45 -3.31
CA GLU A 162 22.06 23.88 -3.01
C GLU A 162 20.90 24.15 -2.04
N GLU A 163 19.73 23.53 -2.26
CA GLU A 163 18.58 23.61 -1.36
C GLU A 163 18.88 22.98 0.02
N ILE A 164 19.70 21.91 0.09
CA ILE A 164 20.11 21.27 1.35
C ILE A 164 21.05 22.18 2.15
N ARG A 165 21.89 22.98 1.48
CA ARG A 165 22.83 23.91 2.12
C ARG A 165 22.19 25.20 2.60
N ASP A 166 21.09 25.61 1.99
CA ASP A 166 20.36 26.81 2.39
C ASP A 166 19.46 26.52 3.60
N THR A 167 20.06 26.57 4.79
CA THR A 167 19.37 26.36 6.08
C THR A 167 18.58 27.58 6.55
N THR A 168 18.56 28.67 5.79
CA THR A 168 17.97 29.96 6.21
C THR A 168 16.50 30.10 5.86
N GLY A 169 15.96 29.27 4.97
CA GLY A 169 14.56 29.25 4.58
C GLY A 169 13.85 27.99 5.10
N SER A 170 12.65 28.15 5.64
CA SER A 170 11.71 27.03 5.83
C SER A 170 11.34 26.51 4.44
N LEU A 171 12.00 25.45 3.97
CA LEU A 171 11.64 24.79 2.73
C LEU A 171 10.24 24.20 2.89
N GLU A 172 9.23 24.84 2.32
CA GLU A 172 7.88 24.31 2.31
C GLU A 172 7.88 22.97 1.58
N SER A 173 7.45 21.93 2.30
CA SER A 173 7.31 20.61 1.72
C SER A 173 6.08 20.58 0.82
N PRO A 174 6.20 20.16 -0.45
CA PRO A 174 5.04 20.06 -1.32
C PRO A 174 4.04 19.08 -0.73
N LEU A 175 2.74 19.36 -0.89
CA LEU A 175 1.70 18.43 -0.47
C LEU A 175 1.58 17.28 -1.45
N MET A 176 1.35 16.07 -0.92
CA MET A 176 1.08 14.86 -1.69
C MET A 176 -0.24 14.24 -1.28
N PHE A 177 -0.87 13.50 -2.20
CA PHE A 177 -2.08 12.75 -1.94
C PHE A 177 -1.76 11.41 -1.27
N THR A 178 -2.44 11.12 -0.18
CA THR A 178 -2.22 9.91 0.63
C THR A 178 -2.92 8.66 0.10
N GLY A 179 -3.84 8.82 -0.86
CA GLY A 179 -4.74 7.75 -1.29
C GLY A 179 -5.91 7.52 -0.34
N ILE A 180 -6.23 8.50 0.52
CA ILE A 180 -7.41 8.53 1.38
C ILE A 180 -8.25 9.73 0.96
N HIS A 181 -9.51 9.53 0.62
CA HIS A 181 -10.44 10.59 0.26
C HIS A 181 -11.89 10.20 0.49
N ILE A 182 -12.74 11.19 0.69
CA ILE A 182 -14.20 11.01 0.68
C ILE A 182 -14.76 11.60 -0.60
N LEU A 183 -15.69 10.90 -1.20
CA LEU A 183 -16.36 11.26 -2.44
C LEU A 183 -17.85 11.43 -2.20
N ASP A 184 -18.42 12.48 -2.78
CA ASP A 184 -19.86 12.65 -2.95
C ASP A 184 -20.33 11.78 -4.14
N PRO A 185 -21.51 11.14 -4.10
CA PRO A 185 -22.02 10.33 -5.21
C PRO A 185 -22.10 11.03 -6.57
N ARG A 186 -22.17 12.39 -6.60
CA ARG A 186 -22.08 13.17 -7.85
C ARG A 186 -20.80 12.87 -8.66
N VAL A 187 -19.77 12.30 -8.03
CA VAL A 187 -18.56 11.89 -8.75
C VAL A 187 -18.85 10.92 -9.90
N PHE A 188 -19.89 10.10 -9.79
CA PHE A 188 -20.28 9.14 -10.83
C PHE A 188 -20.77 9.82 -12.12
N GLU A 189 -21.11 11.09 -12.12
CA GLU A 189 -21.42 11.86 -13.34
C GLU A 189 -20.16 12.12 -14.18
N TYR A 190 -18.98 12.05 -13.57
CA TYR A 190 -17.67 12.27 -14.20
C TYR A 190 -16.99 10.98 -14.62
N ILE A 191 -17.42 9.83 -14.10
CA ILE A 191 -16.75 8.53 -14.37
C ILE A 191 -17.38 7.88 -15.59
N PRO A 192 -16.60 7.70 -16.69
CA PRO A 192 -17.10 7.00 -17.87
C PRO A 192 -17.32 5.51 -17.55
N PRO A 193 -18.49 4.95 -17.91
CA PRO A 193 -18.86 3.61 -17.50
C PRO A 193 -18.02 2.53 -18.23
N GLY A 194 -17.60 1.50 -17.45
CA GLY A 194 -17.01 0.27 -17.96
C GLY A 194 -15.63 0.38 -18.60
N ILE A 195 -14.92 1.51 -18.43
CA ILE A 195 -13.58 1.69 -19.00
C ILE A 195 -12.55 2.03 -17.94
N PHE A 196 -11.27 1.72 -18.26
CA PHE A 196 -10.16 2.14 -17.42
C PHE A 196 -10.14 3.67 -17.24
N SER A 197 -10.14 4.13 -15.99
CA SER A 197 -9.98 5.54 -15.67
C SER A 197 -9.27 5.74 -14.31
N ASP A 198 -8.43 6.80 -14.26
CA ASP A 198 -7.71 7.21 -13.06
C ASP A 198 -8.42 8.39 -12.38
N ILE A 199 -8.59 8.30 -11.05
CA ILE A 199 -9.37 9.30 -10.30
C ILE A 199 -8.77 10.70 -10.36
N VAL A 200 -7.45 10.84 -10.43
CA VAL A 200 -6.78 12.15 -10.47
C VAL A 200 -6.79 12.72 -11.88
N THR A 201 -6.31 11.94 -12.85
CA THR A 201 -6.14 12.40 -14.22
C THR A 201 -7.44 12.58 -14.97
N ASP A 202 -8.35 11.61 -14.83
CA ASP A 202 -9.52 11.53 -15.69
C ASP A 202 -10.77 12.10 -15.01
N ILE A 203 -10.76 12.24 -13.66
CA ILE A 203 -11.90 12.74 -12.89
C ILE A 203 -11.60 14.08 -12.23
N TYR A 204 -10.61 14.14 -11.33
CA TYR A 204 -10.38 15.37 -10.55
C TYR A 204 -9.91 16.56 -11.38
N ARG A 205 -9.01 16.34 -12.36
CA ARG A 205 -8.56 17.42 -13.24
C ARG A 205 -9.70 18.01 -14.07
N PRO A 206 -10.54 17.21 -14.77
CA PRO A 206 -11.72 17.72 -15.47
C PRO A 206 -12.75 18.36 -14.53
N ALA A 207 -13.03 17.76 -13.36
CA ALA A 207 -13.97 18.32 -12.40
C ALA A 207 -13.55 19.72 -11.93
N LEU A 208 -12.27 19.92 -11.58
CA LEU A 208 -11.71 21.25 -11.25
C LEU A 208 -11.86 22.24 -12.39
N THR A 209 -11.63 21.80 -13.65
CA THR A 209 -11.81 22.65 -14.83
C THR A 209 -13.27 23.08 -15.03
N ASN A 210 -14.20 22.20 -14.67
CA ASN A 210 -15.64 22.47 -14.72
C ASN A 210 -16.17 23.27 -13.51
N GLY A 211 -15.26 23.68 -12.58
CA GLY A 211 -15.61 24.50 -11.42
C GLY A 211 -16.09 23.72 -10.21
N GLU A 212 -15.95 22.38 -10.22
CA GLU A 212 -16.24 21.58 -9.03
C GLU A 212 -15.25 21.86 -7.90
N LYS A 213 -15.75 21.80 -6.69
CA LYS A 213 -14.94 21.94 -5.49
C LYS A 213 -14.35 20.60 -5.07
N ILE A 214 -13.03 20.54 -4.94
CA ILE A 214 -12.30 19.46 -4.27
C ILE A 214 -11.65 20.07 -3.03
N ALA A 215 -12.07 19.63 -1.84
CA ALA A 215 -11.51 20.11 -0.59
C ALA A 215 -10.16 19.41 -0.28
N ALA A 216 -9.28 20.15 0.36
CA ALA A 216 -7.98 19.67 0.82
C ALA A 216 -7.98 19.57 2.34
N HIS A 217 -7.79 18.36 2.86
CA HIS A 217 -7.61 18.10 4.29
C HIS A 217 -6.17 17.72 4.55
N VAL A 218 -5.37 18.66 5.04
CA VAL A 218 -3.98 18.38 5.43
C VAL A 218 -4.01 17.71 6.80
N ALA A 219 -3.58 16.44 6.84
CA ALA A 219 -3.69 15.61 8.02
C ALA A 219 -2.35 15.43 8.75
N ASP A 220 -2.44 15.38 10.07
CA ASP A 220 -1.39 14.87 10.94
C ASP A 220 -1.43 13.33 10.99
N GLY A 221 -0.54 12.72 11.80
CA GLY A 221 -0.44 11.28 11.97
C GLY A 221 0.57 10.63 11.03
N ASN A 222 0.78 9.34 11.25
CA ASN A 222 1.69 8.53 10.45
C ASN A 222 1.01 8.04 9.18
N TRP A 223 1.79 7.95 8.12
CA TRP A 223 1.34 7.39 6.85
C TRP A 223 2.51 6.69 6.17
N PHE A 224 2.34 5.42 5.87
CA PHE A 224 3.32 4.57 5.23
C PHE A 224 2.70 3.90 4.01
N GLU A 225 3.37 4.00 2.85
CA GLU A 225 2.98 3.26 1.66
C GLU A 225 3.97 2.13 1.41
N LEU A 226 3.49 0.88 1.47
CA LEU A 226 4.30 -0.29 1.16
C LEU A 226 4.36 -0.47 -0.36
N SER A 227 5.37 0.07 -0.99
CA SER A 227 5.44 0.14 -2.46
C SER A 227 6.60 -0.66 -3.08
N THR A 228 7.64 -0.99 -2.31
CA THR A 228 8.83 -1.74 -2.74
C THR A 228 9.30 -2.64 -1.62
N ILE A 229 10.12 -3.66 -1.93
CA ILE A 229 10.67 -4.58 -0.93
C ILE A 229 11.54 -3.85 0.12
N PRO A 230 12.47 -2.94 -0.24
CA PRO A 230 13.19 -2.17 0.78
C PRO A 230 12.28 -1.39 1.71
N ARG A 231 11.24 -0.72 1.17
CA ARG A 231 10.27 -0.01 2.02
C ARG A 231 9.45 -0.92 2.91
N TYR A 232 9.09 -2.12 2.43
CA TYR A 232 8.43 -3.12 3.26
C TYR A 232 9.29 -3.44 4.48
N LEU A 233 10.58 -3.74 4.28
CA LEU A 233 11.51 -4.04 5.37
C LEU A 233 11.66 -2.85 6.31
N ASP A 234 11.97 -1.65 5.80
CA ASP A 234 12.20 -0.46 6.63
C ASP A 234 10.97 -0.09 7.48
N ILE A 235 9.77 -0.19 6.90
CA ILE A 235 8.53 0.10 7.61
C ILE A 235 8.26 -1.00 8.66
N SER A 236 8.50 -2.28 8.32
CA SER A 236 8.36 -3.38 9.28
C SER A 236 9.27 -3.17 10.49
N LEU A 237 10.55 -2.89 10.26
CA LEU A 237 11.52 -2.63 11.33
C LEU A 237 11.11 -1.44 12.20
N ALA A 238 10.68 -0.35 11.59
CA ALA A 238 10.21 0.83 12.32
C ALA A 238 8.96 0.56 13.18
N MET A 239 8.12 -0.40 12.78
CA MET A 239 6.89 -0.76 13.50
C MET A 239 7.06 -1.91 14.48
N MET A 240 8.16 -2.64 14.43
CA MET A 240 8.46 -3.72 15.39
C MET A 240 8.82 -3.21 16.79
N ASN A 241 9.03 -1.90 16.92
CA ASN A 241 9.51 -1.27 18.16
C ASN A 241 10.84 -1.88 18.62
N ASP A 242 10.89 -2.41 19.86
CA ASP A 242 12.12 -2.98 20.46
C ASP A 242 12.41 -4.45 20.07
N ARG A 243 11.72 -4.99 19.05
CA ARG A 243 11.93 -6.37 18.59
C ARG A 243 12.95 -6.40 17.46
N ASP A 244 13.98 -7.20 17.60
CA ASP A 244 14.96 -7.42 16.52
C ASP A 244 14.42 -8.29 15.39
N VAL A 245 13.44 -9.14 15.65
CA VAL A 245 12.89 -10.10 14.70
C VAL A 245 11.38 -10.18 14.82
N TRP A 246 10.69 -10.12 13.69
CA TRP A 246 9.32 -10.62 13.58
C TRP A 246 9.35 -12.07 13.11
N LEU A 247 8.70 -12.94 13.84
CA LEU A 247 8.64 -14.38 13.57
C LEU A 247 7.19 -14.79 13.35
N GLY A 248 6.92 -15.39 12.18
CA GLY A 248 5.65 -15.99 11.81
C GLY A 248 5.39 -17.33 12.52
N GLU A 249 4.33 -18.01 12.09
CA GLU A 249 3.93 -19.27 12.67
C GLU A 249 4.81 -20.45 12.18
N ASN A 250 4.90 -21.52 12.97
CA ASN A 250 5.60 -22.78 12.66
C ASN A 250 7.07 -22.63 12.25
N CYS A 251 7.73 -21.55 12.67
CA CYS A 251 9.14 -21.31 12.34
C CYS A 251 10.07 -22.05 13.32
N SER A 252 11.21 -22.52 12.79
CA SER A 252 12.29 -23.13 13.57
C SER A 252 13.61 -22.44 13.26
N ILE A 253 14.22 -21.82 14.29
CA ILE A 253 15.51 -21.15 14.17
C ILE A 253 16.50 -21.85 15.10
N SER A 254 17.63 -22.33 14.57
CA SER A 254 18.67 -22.91 15.38
C SER A 254 19.24 -21.91 16.39
N PRO A 255 19.43 -22.32 17.67
CA PRO A 255 20.09 -21.48 18.67
C PRO A 255 21.55 -21.11 18.33
N ALA A 256 22.18 -21.86 17.43
CA ALA A 256 23.54 -21.59 16.94
C ALA A 256 23.58 -20.48 15.86
N SER A 257 22.43 -19.96 15.48
CA SER A 257 22.30 -18.95 14.41
C SER A 257 21.97 -17.57 14.96
N SER A 258 22.32 -16.52 14.22
CA SER A 258 22.05 -15.13 14.53
C SER A 258 21.05 -14.52 13.55
N VAL A 259 19.93 -13.99 14.05
CA VAL A 259 18.94 -13.30 13.24
C VAL A 259 18.69 -11.93 13.87
N ARG A 260 18.83 -10.85 13.10
CA ARG A 260 18.64 -9.48 13.57
C ARG A 260 17.99 -8.62 12.50
N ASP A 261 17.20 -7.63 12.93
CA ASP A 261 16.51 -6.66 12.07
C ASP A 261 15.79 -7.34 10.90
N SER A 262 15.05 -8.42 11.15
CA SER A 262 14.52 -9.29 10.11
C SER A 262 13.05 -9.62 10.29
N VAL A 263 12.39 -9.87 9.17
CA VAL A 263 10.98 -10.31 9.10
C VAL A 263 10.97 -11.72 8.53
N ILE A 264 10.50 -12.68 9.32
CA ILE A 264 10.39 -14.09 8.94
C ILE A 264 8.89 -14.43 8.88
N TRP A 265 8.45 -14.90 7.72
CA TRP A 265 7.07 -15.34 7.51
C TRP A 265 6.87 -16.77 8.04
N ASP A 266 5.80 -17.44 7.65
CA ASP A 266 5.40 -18.71 8.21
C ASP A 266 6.21 -19.90 7.66
N ASP A 267 6.27 -21.00 8.44
CA ASP A 267 6.86 -22.29 8.06
C ASP A 267 8.36 -22.23 7.68
N VAL A 268 9.11 -21.25 8.19
CA VAL A 268 10.54 -21.05 7.88
C VAL A 268 11.42 -21.93 8.78
N VAL A 269 12.45 -22.51 8.19
CA VAL A 269 13.50 -23.28 8.90
C VAL A 269 14.86 -22.64 8.68
N VAL A 270 15.55 -22.30 9.78
CA VAL A 270 16.91 -21.76 9.78
C VAL A 270 17.82 -22.76 10.49
N ALA A 271 18.77 -23.34 9.75
CA ALA A 271 19.72 -24.33 10.25
C ALA A 271 20.84 -23.70 11.11
N ASP A 272 21.86 -24.49 11.50
CA ASP A 272 22.98 -24.05 12.35
C ASP A 272 23.92 -23.08 11.63
N ASP A 273 24.60 -22.21 12.38
CA ASP A 273 25.65 -21.29 11.89
C ASP A 273 25.15 -20.30 10.79
N VAL A 274 23.86 -20.00 10.75
CA VAL A 274 23.28 -19.02 9.83
C VAL A 274 23.37 -17.62 10.43
N ASN A 275 23.65 -16.62 9.57
CA ASN A 275 23.60 -15.21 9.96
C ASN A 275 22.66 -14.44 9.03
N LEU A 276 21.54 -13.91 9.58
CA LEU A 276 20.57 -13.09 8.87
C LEU A 276 20.55 -11.68 9.47
N TYR A 277 20.78 -10.69 8.63
CA TYR A 277 20.71 -9.29 9.02
C TYR A 277 19.94 -8.47 7.98
N ARG A 278 18.92 -7.75 8.43
CA ARG A 278 18.03 -6.96 7.56
C ARG A 278 17.46 -7.79 6.41
N THR A 279 16.82 -8.91 6.75
CA THR A 279 16.26 -9.84 5.76
C THR A 279 14.76 -9.98 5.85
N ILE A 280 14.15 -10.34 4.74
CA ILE A 280 12.78 -10.82 4.63
C ILE A 280 12.86 -12.27 4.17
N ILE A 281 12.36 -13.20 4.98
CA ILE A 281 12.31 -14.61 4.64
C ILE A 281 10.85 -15.00 4.45
N ALA A 282 10.48 -15.37 3.23
CA ALA A 282 9.11 -15.71 2.87
C ALA A 282 8.72 -17.12 3.29
N ASP A 283 7.44 -17.46 3.15
CA ASP A 283 6.85 -18.70 3.62
C ASP A 283 7.59 -19.95 3.10
N GLY A 284 7.80 -20.89 4.01
CA GLY A 284 8.35 -22.21 3.71
C GLY A 284 9.80 -22.25 3.26
N VAL A 285 10.52 -21.14 3.38
CA VAL A 285 11.96 -21.06 3.05
C VAL A 285 12.77 -21.89 4.04
N ARG A 286 13.78 -22.61 3.52
CA ARG A 286 14.80 -23.29 4.32
C ARG A 286 16.14 -22.64 4.07
N ILE A 287 16.80 -22.18 5.14
CA ILE A 287 18.16 -21.62 5.09
C ILE A 287 19.10 -22.69 5.59
N GLU A 288 20.03 -23.10 4.73
CA GLU A 288 20.98 -24.16 5.03
C GLU A 288 22.11 -23.72 5.97
N ALA A 289 22.74 -24.69 6.61
CA ALA A 289 23.79 -24.40 7.60
C ALA A 289 24.97 -23.63 7.00
N GLY A 290 25.44 -22.62 7.72
CA GLY A 290 26.58 -21.78 7.33
C GLY A 290 26.23 -20.70 6.30
N GLU A 291 24.96 -20.52 5.92
CA GLU A 291 24.56 -19.44 5.00
C GLU A 291 24.48 -18.08 5.71
N HIS A 292 24.89 -17.03 4.99
CA HIS A 292 24.90 -15.66 5.50
C HIS A 292 24.22 -14.72 4.50
N TYR A 293 23.22 -13.98 4.97
CA TYR A 293 22.47 -13.02 4.14
C TYR A 293 22.32 -11.69 4.86
N GLU A 294 22.58 -10.62 4.11
CA GLU A 294 22.41 -9.24 4.57
C GLU A 294 21.67 -8.42 3.50
N ASN A 295 20.74 -7.56 3.94
CA ASN A 295 19.92 -6.72 3.06
C ASN A 295 19.33 -7.53 1.90
N ALA A 296 18.55 -8.55 2.20
CA ALA A 296 18.01 -9.46 1.19
C ALA A 296 16.56 -9.85 1.47
N ALA A 297 15.81 -10.12 0.40
CA ALA A 297 14.56 -10.85 0.45
C ALA A 297 14.75 -12.23 -0.15
N ILE A 298 14.25 -13.26 0.53
CA ILE A 298 14.46 -14.66 0.17
C ILE A 298 13.12 -15.35 0.04
N VAL A 299 12.88 -15.96 -1.11
CA VAL A 299 11.72 -16.83 -1.38
C VAL A 299 12.17 -18.18 -1.88
N ARG A 300 11.32 -19.19 -1.90
CA ARG A 300 11.63 -20.49 -2.49
C ARG A 300 11.87 -20.36 -3.99
N ALA A 301 12.93 -21.00 -4.49
CA ALA A 301 13.31 -20.94 -5.90
C ALA A 301 12.30 -21.63 -6.83
N ASP A 302 11.56 -22.66 -6.35
CA ASP A 302 10.53 -23.35 -7.12
C ASP A 302 9.41 -22.38 -7.56
N MET A 303 9.02 -21.43 -6.72
CA MET A 303 8.02 -20.41 -7.06
C MET A 303 8.46 -19.57 -8.26
N VAL A 304 9.75 -19.15 -8.28
CA VAL A 304 10.28 -18.31 -9.36
C VAL A 304 10.55 -19.13 -10.63
N ARG A 305 11.02 -20.39 -10.51
CA ARG A 305 11.20 -21.32 -11.65
C ARG A 305 9.89 -21.58 -12.39
N ASN A 306 8.77 -21.61 -11.68
CA ASN A 306 7.43 -21.83 -12.23
C ASN A 306 6.74 -20.54 -12.72
N CYS A 307 7.35 -19.38 -12.49
CA CYS A 307 6.82 -18.11 -12.93
C CYS A 307 7.03 -17.92 -14.44
N THR A 308 5.98 -17.60 -15.17
CA THR A 308 6.04 -17.41 -16.62
C THR A 308 6.77 -16.15 -17.03
N GLU A 309 6.72 -15.11 -16.19
CA GLU A 309 7.35 -13.82 -16.47
C GLU A 309 7.73 -13.09 -15.18
N ILE A 310 8.97 -12.59 -15.12
CA ILE A 310 9.41 -11.71 -14.05
C ILE A 310 9.07 -10.27 -14.43
N PRO A 311 8.32 -9.51 -13.59
CA PRO A 311 7.95 -8.13 -13.91
C PRO A 311 9.17 -7.24 -14.17
N GLU A 312 9.11 -6.39 -15.20
CA GLU A 312 10.21 -5.47 -15.57
C GLU A 312 10.67 -4.58 -14.39
N LYS A 313 9.72 -4.19 -13.53
CA LYS A 313 9.99 -3.32 -12.35
C LYS A 313 10.43 -4.09 -11.11
N ALA A 314 10.58 -5.40 -11.18
CA ALA A 314 11.08 -6.21 -10.08
C ALA A 314 12.58 -6.01 -9.86
N LEU A 315 13.01 -6.11 -8.61
CA LEU A 315 14.43 -6.22 -8.29
C LEU A 315 14.95 -7.56 -8.82
N LYS A 316 16.16 -7.55 -9.35
CA LYS A 316 16.81 -8.76 -9.88
C LYS A 316 17.40 -9.56 -8.72
N GLY A 317 17.19 -10.87 -8.76
CA GLY A 317 17.77 -11.82 -7.83
C GLY A 317 18.52 -12.94 -8.53
N TYR A 318 18.98 -13.91 -7.75
CA TYR A 318 19.66 -15.11 -8.21
C TYR A 318 19.22 -16.34 -7.41
N ILE A 319 19.38 -17.53 -7.99
CA ILE A 319 19.07 -18.79 -7.32
C ILE A 319 20.33 -19.31 -6.62
N GLN A 320 20.19 -19.68 -5.34
CA GLN A 320 21.18 -20.41 -4.57
C GLN A 320 20.47 -21.59 -3.88
N GLY A 321 20.84 -22.82 -4.23
CA GLY A 321 20.16 -24.00 -3.71
C GLY A 321 18.67 -24.02 -4.04
N GLU A 322 17.87 -24.12 -3.02
CA GLU A 322 16.40 -24.10 -3.10
C GLU A 322 15.79 -22.70 -2.92
N ASN A 323 16.63 -21.67 -2.83
CA ASN A 323 16.22 -20.29 -2.56
C ASN A 323 16.50 -19.36 -3.73
N TYR A 324 15.62 -18.37 -3.92
CA TYR A 324 15.81 -17.20 -4.78
C TYR A 324 16.04 -15.98 -3.90
N ILE A 325 17.21 -15.37 -4.05
CA ILE A 325 17.71 -14.28 -3.23
C ILE A 325 17.65 -12.98 -4.01
N VAL A 326 17.00 -11.96 -3.45
CA VAL A 326 16.94 -10.61 -4.01
C VAL A 326 17.69 -9.65 -3.08
N PRO A 327 18.89 -9.17 -3.47
CA PRO A 327 19.58 -8.11 -2.74
C PRO A 327 18.75 -6.80 -2.71
N LEU A 328 18.74 -6.12 -1.57
CA LEU A 328 17.97 -4.88 -1.33
C LEU A 328 18.84 -3.62 -1.35
N ASN A 329 19.99 -3.67 -2.00
CA ASN A 329 20.95 -2.55 -2.09
C ASN A 329 20.49 -1.47 -3.06
#